data_ff8a281dc30432d4a53bf9e17ddcc662
#
_entry.id   ff8a281dc30432d4a53bf9e17ddcc662
#
_cell.length_a   1.000
_cell.length_b   1.000
_cell.length_c   1.000
_cell.angle_alpha   90.00
_cell.angle_beta   90.00
_cell.angle_gamma   90.00
#
_symmetry.space_group_name_H-M   'P 1'
#
loop_
_entity.id
_entity.type
_entity.pdbx_description
1 polymer ?
#
loop_
_entity_poly.entity_id
_entity_poly.type
_entity_poly.pdbx_seq_one_letter_code
_entity_poly.pdbx_strand_id
1 'polypeptide(L)'
;MANKWIGIIKMDWDHQYRIKETPWDKGAPAPPLLEWIKTHPGALSGAILIPGSGAGHDVRAIASLTDGSPIVGLDVSDLATRLADSFPQVGKESYLTEDLFNLPTHHREAYDWIWEHTCFCAIDPGMRDAYVEAVHGALKPGGQLLAVFFLNPYDDDHLPGGAPPHGASIDEITRRFVDSGRFQIEESYVPNQSYDGREGLEQVVRMIRLD
;
A
#
# COMPACT_ATOMS: atom_id res chain seq x y z
N MET A 1 20.11 -16.16 -17.13
CA MET A 1 18.98 -16.81 -16.46
C MET A 1 17.71 -16.25 -17.08
N ALA A 2 16.93 -17.09 -17.76
CA ALA A 2 15.80 -16.65 -18.57
C ALA A 2 14.64 -16.20 -17.68
N ASN A 3 14.01 -15.08 -18.04
CA ASN A 3 12.86 -14.47 -17.39
C ASN A 3 11.75 -15.48 -17.09
N LYS A 4 11.50 -15.72 -15.80
CA LYS A 4 10.47 -16.61 -15.25
C LYS A 4 9.06 -15.99 -15.29
N TRP A 5 8.88 -14.86 -15.99
CA TRP A 5 7.68 -14.00 -15.96
C TRP A 5 6.80 -14.14 -17.22
N ILE A 6 6.91 -15.26 -17.95
CA ILE A 6 6.08 -15.51 -19.13
C ILE A 6 4.72 -16.02 -18.64
N GLY A 7 3.73 -15.15 -18.64
CA GLY A 7 2.33 -15.51 -18.42
C GLY A 7 1.52 -14.67 -17.42
N ILE A 8 2.15 -13.72 -16.70
CA ILE A 8 1.42 -12.82 -15.80
C ILE A 8 0.77 -11.72 -16.64
N ILE A 9 -0.55 -11.65 -16.65
CA ILE A 9 -1.28 -10.52 -17.24
C ILE A 9 -1.03 -9.32 -16.34
N LYS A 10 -0.07 -8.47 -16.70
CA LYS A 10 0.16 -7.21 -15.98
C LYS A 10 -0.99 -6.27 -16.30
N MET A 11 -1.74 -5.84 -15.30
CA MET A 11 -2.77 -4.81 -15.44
C MET A 11 -2.14 -3.53 -15.99
N ASP A 12 -2.72 -2.98 -17.05
CA ASP A 12 -2.35 -1.66 -17.59
C ASP A 12 -3.11 -0.59 -16.79
N TRP A 13 -2.48 -0.11 -15.69
CA TRP A 13 -3.06 0.89 -14.81
C TRP A 13 -3.29 2.22 -15.52
N ASP A 14 -2.38 2.66 -16.40
CA ASP A 14 -2.58 3.88 -17.20
C ASP A 14 -3.80 3.77 -18.11
N HIS A 15 -4.06 2.59 -18.66
CA HIS A 15 -5.27 2.37 -19.44
C HIS A 15 -6.53 2.59 -18.59
N GLN A 16 -6.57 2.06 -17.35
CA GLN A 16 -7.72 2.23 -16.45
C GLN A 16 -7.97 3.70 -16.14
N TYR A 17 -6.91 4.46 -15.80
CA TYR A 17 -7.02 5.92 -15.59
C TYR A 17 -7.50 6.64 -16.85
N ARG A 18 -7.01 6.25 -18.03
CA ARG A 18 -7.40 6.86 -19.32
C ARG A 18 -8.87 6.67 -19.64
N ILE A 19 -9.41 5.48 -19.39
CA ILE A 19 -10.83 5.16 -19.63
C ILE A 19 -11.73 5.53 -18.45
N LYS A 20 -11.15 6.04 -17.36
CA LYS A 20 -11.85 6.45 -16.11
C LYS A 20 -12.55 5.29 -15.42
N GLU A 21 -12.02 4.09 -15.52
CA GLU A 21 -12.47 2.90 -14.80
C GLU A 21 -11.57 2.68 -13.57
N THR A 22 -11.74 3.51 -12.55
CA THR A 22 -10.94 3.52 -11.31
C THR A 22 -11.83 3.26 -10.08
N PRO A 23 -12.46 2.07 -9.95
CA PRO A 23 -13.41 1.78 -8.88
C PRO A 23 -12.77 1.79 -7.47
N TRP A 24 -11.44 1.70 -7.39
CA TRP A 24 -10.67 1.82 -6.16
C TRP A 24 -10.55 3.26 -5.66
N ASP A 25 -10.65 4.25 -6.56
CA ASP A 25 -10.64 5.66 -6.18
C ASP A 25 -12.01 6.06 -5.60
N LYS A 26 -12.04 6.31 -4.31
CA LYS A 26 -13.26 6.69 -3.57
C LYS A 26 -13.37 8.21 -3.37
N GLY A 27 -12.42 9.00 -3.89
CA GLY A 27 -12.43 10.45 -3.80
C GLY A 27 -12.14 10.98 -2.38
N ALA A 28 -11.70 10.13 -1.47
CA ALA A 28 -11.44 10.46 -0.06
C ALA A 28 -10.35 9.56 0.52
N PRO A 29 -9.68 9.96 1.63
CA PRO A 29 -8.77 9.09 2.36
C PRO A 29 -9.49 7.86 2.93
N ALA A 30 -8.73 6.77 3.08
CA ALA A 30 -9.23 5.52 3.63
C ALA A 30 -9.81 5.70 5.04
N PRO A 31 -11.05 5.28 5.31
CA PRO A 31 -11.64 5.39 6.64
C PRO A 31 -10.81 4.70 7.73
N PRO A 32 -10.19 3.51 7.51
CA PRO A 32 -9.29 2.90 8.49
C PRO A 32 -8.05 3.74 8.79
N LEU A 33 -7.51 4.48 7.81
CA LEU A 33 -6.39 5.42 8.05
C LEU A 33 -6.82 6.54 9.00
N LEU A 34 -7.97 7.16 8.73
CA LEU A 34 -8.49 8.26 9.56
C LEU A 34 -8.82 7.80 10.98
N GLU A 35 -9.36 6.59 11.12
CA GLU A 35 -9.60 5.96 12.43
C GLU A 35 -8.26 5.74 13.17
N TRP A 36 -7.26 5.17 12.49
CA TRP A 36 -5.97 4.88 13.09
C TRP A 36 -5.25 6.15 13.54
N ILE A 37 -5.22 7.18 12.72
CA ILE A 37 -4.62 8.48 13.06
C ILE A 37 -5.30 9.10 14.29
N LYS A 38 -6.61 9.00 14.38
CA LYS A 38 -7.38 9.53 15.51
C LYS A 38 -7.06 8.80 16.81
N THR A 39 -6.82 7.49 16.76
CA THR A 39 -6.52 6.66 17.94
C THR A 39 -5.04 6.67 18.30
N HIS A 40 -4.15 7.05 17.36
CA HIS A 40 -2.69 7.10 17.54
C HIS A 40 -2.13 8.49 17.17
N PRO A 41 -2.56 9.56 17.86
CA PRO A 41 -2.17 10.92 17.47
C PRO A 41 -0.65 11.11 17.54
N GLY A 42 -0.06 11.59 16.44
CA GLY A 42 1.39 11.84 16.35
C GLY A 42 2.27 10.60 16.15
N ALA A 43 1.69 9.41 16.00
CA ALA A 43 2.49 8.19 15.78
C ALA A 43 3.15 8.17 14.40
N LEU A 44 2.43 8.59 13.35
CA LEU A 44 3.01 8.73 12.02
C LEU A 44 3.99 9.91 12.00
N SER A 45 5.28 9.61 11.94
CA SER A 45 6.35 10.61 11.99
C SER A 45 7.56 10.15 11.17
N GLY A 46 8.40 11.10 10.76
CA GLY A 46 9.52 10.79 9.88
C GLY A 46 9.10 10.63 8.41
N ALA A 47 9.95 10.03 7.61
CA ALA A 47 9.69 9.80 6.18
C ALA A 47 8.69 8.66 5.98
N ILE A 48 7.66 8.87 5.15
CA ILE A 48 6.58 7.90 4.92
C ILE A 48 6.45 7.61 3.44
N LEU A 49 6.37 6.32 3.07
CA LEU A 49 6.10 5.85 1.72
C LEU A 49 4.69 5.29 1.63
N ILE A 50 3.99 5.62 0.55
CA ILE A 50 2.66 5.08 0.23
C ILE A 50 2.73 4.44 -1.16
N PRO A 51 2.92 3.11 -1.27
CA PRO A 51 2.93 2.41 -2.54
C PRO A 51 1.51 2.28 -3.10
N GLY A 52 1.38 2.34 -4.45
CA GLY A 52 0.09 2.31 -5.13
C GLY A 52 -0.81 3.48 -4.72
N SER A 53 -0.23 4.68 -4.58
CA SER A 53 -0.89 5.84 -3.97
C SER A 53 -2.07 6.40 -4.77
N GLY A 54 -2.23 6.00 -6.03
CA GLY A 54 -3.34 6.43 -6.88
C GLY A 54 -3.47 7.96 -6.96
N ALA A 55 -4.67 8.48 -6.74
CA ALA A 55 -4.96 9.92 -6.72
C ALA A 55 -4.44 10.66 -5.46
N GLY A 56 -3.69 9.98 -4.57
CA GLY A 56 -2.98 10.59 -3.45
C GLY A 56 -3.86 11.08 -2.29
N HIS A 57 -5.06 10.54 -2.10
CA HIS A 57 -5.94 10.95 -1.01
C HIS A 57 -5.33 10.68 0.36
N ASP A 58 -4.80 9.47 0.58
CA ASP A 58 -4.13 9.07 1.82
C ASP A 58 -2.83 9.83 2.02
N VAL A 59 -2.08 10.06 0.94
CA VAL A 59 -0.83 10.86 0.96
C VAL A 59 -1.09 12.25 1.52
N ARG A 60 -2.10 12.98 0.99
CA ARG A 60 -2.46 14.32 1.48
C ARG A 60 -3.01 14.29 2.90
N ALA A 61 -3.81 13.27 3.26
CA ALA A 61 -4.30 13.14 4.62
C ALA A 61 -3.16 13.01 5.62
N ILE A 62 -2.16 12.16 5.34
CA ILE A 62 -0.97 11.99 6.19
C ILE A 62 -0.13 13.27 6.19
N ALA A 63 0.13 13.86 5.02
CA ALA A 63 0.95 15.08 4.89
C ALA A 63 0.39 16.27 5.68
N SER A 64 -0.93 16.38 5.77
CA SER A 64 -1.60 17.44 6.53
C SER A 64 -1.40 17.35 8.05
N LEU A 65 -0.95 16.21 8.55
CA LEU A 65 -0.82 15.89 9.99
C LEU A 65 0.63 15.81 10.44
N THR A 66 1.58 15.78 9.51
CA THR A 66 3.00 15.63 9.83
C THR A 66 3.73 16.97 9.78
N ASP A 67 4.60 17.24 10.76
CA ASP A 67 5.39 18.48 10.87
C ASP A 67 6.50 18.55 9.81
N GLY A 68 6.10 18.58 8.54
CA GLY A 68 7.02 18.75 7.42
C GLY A 68 7.95 17.57 7.16
N SER A 69 7.60 16.38 7.59
CA SER A 69 8.24 15.13 7.17
C SER A 69 7.96 14.84 5.69
N PRO A 70 8.90 14.27 4.93
CA PRO A 70 8.66 13.90 3.54
C PRO A 70 7.68 12.73 3.47
N ILE A 71 6.60 12.94 2.70
CA ILE A 71 5.58 11.92 2.41
C ILE A 71 5.63 11.63 0.92
N VAL A 72 5.91 10.38 0.57
CA VAL A 72 6.09 9.96 -0.82
C VAL A 72 4.96 9.04 -1.24
N GLY A 73 4.11 9.52 -2.13
CA GLY A 73 3.18 8.68 -2.89
C GLY A 73 3.91 8.06 -4.08
N LEU A 74 3.88 6.75 -4.20
CA LEU A 74 4.49 6.02 -5.30
C LEU A 74 3.43 5.27 -6.07
N ASP A 75 3.42 5.42 -7.39
CA ASP A 75 2.54 4.64 -8.26
C ASP A 75 3.27 4.27 -9.55
N VAL A 76 2.92 3.14 -10.13
CA VAL A 76 3.46 2.71 -11.42
C VAL A 76 2.81 3.44 -12.59
N SER A 77 1.62 4.03 -12.37
CA SER A 77 0.87 4.80 -13.36
C SER A 77 1.28 6.27 -13.34
N ASP A 78 1.78 6.77 -14.47
CA ASP A 78 2.07 8.19 -14.68
C ASP A 78 0.77 9.05 -14.64
N LEU A 79 -0.35 8.49 -15.08
CA LEU A 79 -1.64 9.19 -15.00
C LEU A 79 -2.14 9.32 -13.56
N ALA A 80 -1.91 8.31 -12.71
CA ALA A 80 -2.23 8.39 -11.30
C ALA A 80 -1.42 9.48 -10.59
N THR A 81 -0.10 9.47 -10.76
CA THR A 81 0.80 10.45 -10.12
C THR A 81 0.54 11.88 -10.59
N ARG A 82 0.28 12.09 -11.88
CA ARG A 82 -0.13 13.41 -12.41
C ARG A 82 -1.47 13.86 -11.85
N LEU A 83 -2.43 12.96 -11.71
CA LEU A 83 -3.71 13.28 -11.08
C LEU A 83 -3.49 13.69 -9.62
N ALA A 84 -2.69 12.94 -8.86
CA ALA A 84 -2.37 13.26 -7.48
C ALA A 84 -1.68 14.61 -7.34
N ASP A 85 -0.70 14.93 -8.22
CA ASP A 85 0.03 16.19 -8.23
C ASP A 85 -0.81 17.39 -8.69
N SER A 86 -1.96 17.15 -9.34
CA SER A 86 -2.88 18.21 -9.75
C SER A 86 -3.68 18.85 -8.60
N PHE A 87 -3.71 18.19 -7.44
CA PHE A 87 -4.36 18.74 -6.24
C PHE A 87 -3.43 19.72 -5.51
N PRO A 88 -3.98 20.71 -4.78
CA PRO A 88 -3.17 21.59 -3.96
C PRO A 88 -2.32 20.84 -2.95
N GLN A 89 -1.06 21.21 -2.85
CA GLN A 89 -0.13 20.69 -1.85
C GLN A 89 -0.57 21.12 -0.45
N VAL A 90 -0.51 20.21 0.53
CA VAL A 90 -0.94 20.45 1.92
C VAL A 90 0.18 20.29 2.94
N GLY A 91 1.32 19.70 2.56
CA GLY A 91 2.48 19.47 3.41
C GLY A 91 3.75 19.33 2.60
N LYS A 92 4.56 18.32 2.89
CA LYS A 92 5.76 17.96 2.12
C LYS A 92 5.56 16.66 1.35
N GLU A 93 4.39 16.47 0.80
CA GLU A 93 4.11 15.34 -0.08
C GLU A 93 4.71 15.54 -1.47
N SER A 94 5.07 14.42 -2.07
CA SER A 94 5.51 14.32 -3.46
C SER A 94 5.00 13.02 -4.08
N TYR A 95 4.86 13.00 -5.40
CA TYR A 95 4.36 11.84 -6.13
C TYR A 95 5.39 11.38 -7.15
N LEU A 96 5.73 10.08 -7.10
CA LEU A 96 6.76 9.50 -7.96
C LEU A 96 6.16 8.39 -8.82
N THR A 97 6.43 8.45 -10.12
CA THR A 97 6.10 7.37 -11.05
C THR A 97 7.22 6.37 -11.08
N GLU A 98 7.16 5.36 -10.21
CA GLU A 98 8.19 4.34 -10.07
C GLU A 98 7.58 2.97 -9.80
N ASP A 99 8.32 1.92 -10.14
CA ASP A 99 7.95 0.53 -9.88
C ASP A 99 8.47 0.10 -8.49
N LEU A 100 7.57 -0.20 -7.57
CA LEU A 100 7.89 -0.69 -6.22
C LEU A 100 8.86 -1.88 -6.24
N PHE A 101 8.76 -2.73 -7.26
CA PHE A 101 9.61 -3.92 -7.42
C PHE A 101 11.02 -3.61 -7.98
N ASN A 102 11.26 -2.38 -8.38
CA ASN A 102 12.52 -1.94 -8.95
C ASN A 102 12.91 -0.54 -8.46
N LEU A 103 12.75 -0.30 -7.16
CA LEU A 103 13.05 1.00 -6.56
C LEU A 103 14.52 1.36 -6.70
N PRO A 104 14.83 2.62 -7.07
CA PRO A 104 16.18 3.16 -6.99
C PRO A 104 16.80 3.03 -5.59
N THR A 105 18.12 2.97 -5.54
CA THR A 105 18.85 2.71 -4.28
C THR A 105 18.63 3.76 -3.19
N HIS A 106 18.23 4.99 -3.56
CA HIS A 106 17.95 6.04 -2.58
C HIS A 106 16.67 5.81 -1.77
N HIS A 107 15.82 4.87 -2.18
CA HIS A 107 14.66 4.42 -1.40
C HIS A 107 15.01 3.33 -0.40
N ARG A 108 16.22 2.75 -0.46
CA ARG A 108 16.62 1.70 0.46
C ARG A 108 16.81 2.25 1.86
N GLU A 109 16.13 1.63 2.82
CA GLU A 109 16.19 2.02 4.25
C GLU A 109 15.95 3.53 4.46
N ALA A 110 15.04 4.09 3.66
CA ALA A 110 14.78 5.52 3.63
C ALA A 110 13.58 5.94 4.47
N TYR A 111 12.66 5.01 4.76
CA TYR A 111 11.38 5.35 5.35
C TYR A 111 11.23 4.84 6.78
N ASP A 112 10.63 5.68 7.63
CA ASP A 112 10.27 5.32 9.00
C ASP A 112 8.96 4.54 9.02
N TRP A 113 8.05 4.86 8.07
CA TRP A 113 6.78 4.19 7.90
C TRP A 113 6.49 3.89 6.44
N ILE A 114 5.73 2.80 6.23
CA ILE A 114 4.99 2.55 4.99
C ILE A 114 3.51 2.46 5.34
N TRP A 115 2.67 3.20 4.61
CA TRP A 115 1.22 3.04 4.63
C TRP A 115 0.79 2.20 3.42
N GLU A 116 0.18 1.06 3.69
CA GLU A 116 -0.38 0.14 2.68
C GLU A 116 -1.89 0.17 2.69
N HIS A 117 -2.50 0.52 1.58
CA HIS A 117 -3.94 0.38 1.38
C HIS A 117 -4.21 0.07 -0.10
N THR A 118 -4.78 -1.10 -0.37
CA THR A 118 -5.19 -1.56 -1.71
C THR A 118 -4.09 -1.81 -2.75
N CYS A 119 -2.81 -1.66 -2.42
CA CYS A 119 -1.70 -2.04 -3.30
C CYS A 119 -1.48 -3.56 -3.28
N PHE A 120 -1.43 -4.19 -2.10
CA PHE A 120 -1.18 -5.62 -1.97
C PHE A 120 -2.24 -6.49 -2.66
N CYS A 121 -3.51 -6.08 -2.62
CA CYS A 121 -4.58 -6.79 -3.33
C CYS A 121 -4.60 -6.47 -4.84
N ALA A 122 -3.89 -5.45 -5.29
CA ALA A 122 -3.81 -5.07 -6.70
C ALA A 122 -2.70 -5.78 -7.47
N ILE A 123 -1.72 -6.36 -6.78
CA ILE A 123 -0.61 -7.11 -7.40
C ILE A 123 -0.97 -8.59 -7.57
N ASP A 124 -0.39 -9.20 -8.61
CA ASP A 124 -0.52 -10.64 -8.81
C ASP A 124 -0.04 -11.41 -7.56
N PRO A 125 -0.79 -12.40 -7.06
CA PRO A 125 -0.40 -13.20 -5.88
C PRO A 125 0.99 -13.83 -6.00
N GLY A 126 1.47 -14.14 -7.20
CA GLY A 126 2.82 -14.62 -7.46
C GLY A 126 3.92 -13.59 -7.20
N MET A 127 3.55 -12.29 -7.10
CA MET A 127 4.48 -11.18 -6.81
C MET A 127 4.51 -10.80 -5.32
N ARG A 128 3.68 -11.40 -4.48
CA ARG A 128 3.53 -11.00 -3.07
C ARG A 128 4.79 -11.18 -2.22
N ASP A 129 5.61 -12.21 -2.51
CA ASP A 129 6.91 -12.34 -1.84
C ASP A 129 7.86 -11.20 -2.23
N ALA A 130 7.86 -10.81 -3.52
CA ALA A 130 8.63 -9.65 -3.97
C ALA A 130 8.12 -8.34 -3.36
N TYR A 131 6.81 -8.22 -3.11
CA TYR A 131 6.24 -7.09 -2.39
C TYR A 131 6.80 -7.00 -0.96
N VAL A 132 6.82 -8.12 -0.22
CA VAL A 132 7.37 -8.15 1.14
C VAL A 132 8.84 -7.74 1.14
N GLU A 133 9.65 -8.23 0.19
CA GLU A 133 11.04 -7.83 0.05
C GLU A 133 11.18 -6.33 -0.27
N ALA A 134 10.34 -5.78 -1.14
CA ALA A 134 10.40 -4.38 -1.53
C ALA A 134 10.06 -3.45 -0.36
N VAL A 135 8.96 -3.71 0.36
CA VAL A 135 8.58 -2.88 1.52
C VAL A 135 9.57 -3.05 2.68
N HIS A 136 10.09 -4.27 2.92
CA HIS A 136 11.14 -4.49 3.90
C HIS A 136 12.40 -3.69 3.54
N GLY A 137 12.85 -3.77 2.28
CA GLY A 137 14.05 -3.05 1.83
C GLY A 137 13.93 -1.53 1.85
N ALA A 138 12.71 -0.98 1.72
CA ALA A 138 12.46 0.45 1.76
C ALA A 138 12.37 1.02 3.18
N LEU A 139 11.88 0.25 4.14
CA LEU A 139 11.84 0.65 5.55
C LEU A 139 13.26 0.72 6.14
N LYS A 140 13.48 1.62 7.08
CA LYS A 140 14.65 1.61 7.97
C LYS A 140 14.60 0.39 8.90
N PRO A 141 15.74 -0.08 9.45
CA PRO A 141 15.72 -1.03 10.58
C PRO A 141 14.81 -0.52 11.71
N GLY A 142 13.87 -1.35 12.17
CA GLY A 142 12.86 -0.96 13.14
C GLY A 142 11.75 -0.05 12.61
N GLY A 143 11.77 0.28 11.32
CA GLY A 143 10.67 1.00 10.65
C GLY A 143 9.38 0.18 10.62
N GLN A 144 8.25 0.83 10.38
CA GLN A 144 6.94 0.23 10.56
C GLN A 144 6.13 0.18 9.27
N LEU A 145 5.47 -0.94 9.05
CA LEU A 145 4.43 -1.10 8.04
C LEU A 145 3.07 -1.04 8.73
N LEU A 146 2.26 -0.05 8.37
CA LEU A 146 0.85 0.03 8.72
C LEU A 146 0.04 -0.30 7.48
N ALA A 147 -0.67 -1.42 7.51
CA ALA A 147 -1.36 -1.96 6.36
C ALA A 147 -2.85 -2.18 6.64
N VAL A 148 -3.69 -1.96 5.63
CA VAL A 148 -5.07 -2.41 5.57
C VAL A 148 -5.17 -3.47 4.48
N PHE A 149 -5.15 -4.72 4.87
CA PHE A 149 -5.31 -5.83 3.94
C PHE A 149 -6.78 -6.10 3.65
N PHE A 150 -7.12 -6.21 2.38
CA PHE A 150 -8.44 -6.59 1.94
C PHE A 150 -8.51 -8.12 1.93
N LEU A 151 -9.27 -8.67 2.88
CA LEU A 151 -9.36 -10.11 3.10
C LEU A 151 -10.50 -10.69 2.29
N ASN A 152 -10.19 -11.67 1.44
CA ASN A 152 -11.17 -12.45 0.68
C ASN A 152 -12.30 -11.58 0.07
N PRO A 153 -11.95 -10.60 -0.78
CA PRO A 153 -12.91 -9.62 -1.30
C PRO A 153 -14.00 -10.24 -2.20
N TYR A 154 -13.81 -11.46 -2.62
CA TYR A 154 -14.79 -12.29 -3.33
C TYR A 154 -14.77 -13.68 -2.72
N ASP A 155 -15.86 -14.41 -2.79
CA ASP A 155 -15.94 -15.82 -2.41
C ASP A 155 -14.82 -16.63 -3.05
N ASP A 156 -14.59 -17.86 -2.64
CA ASP A 156 -13.45 -18.74 -2.97
C ASP A 156 -13.12 -18.92 -4.47
N ASP A 157 -13.82 -18.22 -5.36
CA ASP A 157 -13.66 -18.26 -6.82
C ASP A 157 -12.48 -17.43 -7.36
N HIS A 158 -11.49 -17.11 -6.53
CA HIS A 158 -10.27 -16.48 -7.00
C HIS A 158 -9.48 -17.40 -7.89
N LEU A 159 -9.66 -17.23 -9.19
CA LEU A 159 -8.80 -17.88 -10.16
C LEU A 159 -7.43 -17.21 -10.14
N PRO A 160 -6.33 -17.98 -9.92
CA PRO A 160 -4.98 -17.47 -10.13
C PRO A 160 -4.87 -16.84 -11.53
N GLY A 161 -4.38 -15.59 -11.59
CA GLY A 161 -4.27 -14.84 -12.85
C GLY A 161 -5.53 -14.08 -13.26
N GLY A 162 -6.54 -13.98 -12.38
CA GLY A 162 -7.70 -13.09 -12.56
C GLY A 162 -7.33 -11.61 -12.42
N ALA A 163 -8.31 -10.73 -12.69
CA ALA A 163 -8.16 -9.30 -12.46
C ALA A 163 -8.19 -8.97 -10.95
N PRO A 164 -7.46 -7.94 -10.48
CA PRO A 164 -7.56 -7.49 -9.09
C PRO A 164 -8.99 -6.95 -8.77
N PRO A 165 -9.36 -6.90 -7.48
CA PRO A 165 -8.54 -7.17 -6.31
C PRO A 165 -8.39 -8.67 -6.03
N HIS A 166 -7.14 -9.09 -5.68
CA HIS A 166 -6.87 -10.46 -5.28
C HIS A 166 -7.02 -10.60 -3.76
N GLY A 167 -7.84 -11.53 -3.31
CA GLY A 167 -8.02 -11.82 -1.90
C GLY A 167 -6.74 -12.23 -1.19
N ALA A 168 -6.67 -11.92 0.09
CA ALA A 168 -5.65 -12.41 0.99
C ALA A 168 -6.31 -13.08 2.20
N SER A 169 -5.55 -13.85 2.98
CA SER A 169 -5.96 -14.36 4.28
C SER A 169 -4.93 -13.94 5.34
N ILE A 170 -5.37 -13.94 6.60
CA ILE A 170 -4.44 -13.68 7.73
C ILE A 170 -3.31 -14.71 7.76
N ASP A 171 -3.59 -15.96 7.45
CA ASP A 171 -2.58 -17.02 7.38
C ASP A 171 -1.54 -16.74 6.27
N GLU A 172 -1.98 -16.26 5.12
CA GLU A 172 -1.08 -15.85 4.05
C GLU A 172 -0.20 -14.67 4.46
N ILE A 173 -0.80 -13.64 5.08
CA ILE A 173 -0.08 -12.48 5.58
C ILE A 173 0.95 -12.90 6.63
N THR A 174 0.55 -13.69 7.61
CA THR A 174 1.47 -14.22 8.65
C THR A 174 2.62 -14.97 8.03
N ARG A 175 2.34 -15.90 7.13
CA ARG A 175 3.37 -16.71 6.47
C ARG A 175 4.37 -15.84 5.68
N ARG A 176 3.88 -14.84 4.94
CA ARG A 176 4.74 -14.04 4.06
C ARG A 176 5.56 -13.00 4.81
N PHE A 177 4.97 -12.35 5.80
CA PHE A 177 5.62 -11.26 6.52
C PHE A 177 6.32 -11.73 7.78
N VAL A 178 5.70 -12.61 8.58
CA VAL A 178 6.20 -13.00 9.91
C VAL A 178 7.05 -14.27 9.84
N ASP A 179 6.55 -15.36 9.25
CA ASP A 179 7.29 -16.62 9.18
C ASP A 179 8.53 -16.51 8.29
N SER A 180 8.57 -15.53 7.39
CA SER A 180 9.77 -15.17 6.62
C SER A 180 10.88 -14.54 7.49
N GLY A 181 10.58 -14.15 8.73
CA GLY A 181 11.50 -13.45 9.63
C GLY A 181 11.69 -11.97 9.29
N ARG A 182 10.88 -11.41 8.38
CA ARG A 182 11.01 -10.01 7.93
C ARG A 182 10.35 -9.01 8.86
N PHE A 183 9.22 -9.40 9.46
CA PHE A 183 8.39 -8.51 10.26
C PHE A 183 7.89 -9.20 11.53
N GLN A 184 7.58 -8.40 12.53
CA GLN A 184 6.84 -8.78 13.72
C GLN A 184 5.53 -8.01 13.77
N ILE A 185 4.40 -8.70 13.97
CA ILE A 185 3.10 -8.05 14.16
C ILE A 185 3.04 -7.45 15.57
N GLU A 186 2.72 -6.17 15.64
CA GLU A 186 2.49 -5.43 16.88
C GLU A 186 0.99 -5.25 17.17
N GLU A 187 0.19 -5.13 16.09
CA GLU A 187 -1.22 -4.85 16.20
C GLU A 187 -1.96 -5.47 15.00
N SER A 188 -3.13 -6.06 15.26
CA SER A 188 -3.96 -6.63 14.21
C SER A 188 -5.43 -6.63 14.64
N TYR A 189 -6.31 -5.97 13.88
CA TYR A 189 -7.73 -5.86 14.19
C TYR A 189 -8.58 -5.53 12.94
N VAL A 190 -9.87 -5.81 13.01
CA VAL A 190 -10.85 -5.36 12.03
C VAL A 190 -11.20 -3.89 12.31
N PRO A 191 -11.06 -2.96 11.35
CA PRO A 191 -11.40 -1.55 11.58
C PRO A 191 -12.92 -1.39 11.82
N ASN A 192 -13.27 -0.36 12.63
CA ASN A 192 -14.68 -0.03 12.83
C ASN A 192 -15.26 0.79 11.64
N GLN A 193 -14.37 1.39 10.84
CA GLN A 193 -14.74 2.19 9.68
C GLN A 193 -14.04 1.67 8.44
N SER A 194 -14.81 1.44 7.39
CA SER A 194 -14.35 1.02 6.07
C SER A 194 -15.13 1.78 5.00
N TYR A 195 -14.70 1.71 3.75
CA TYR A 195 -15.55 2.12 2.65
C TYR A 195 -16.79 1.21 2.53
N ASP A 196 -17.88 1.77 2.02
CA ASP A 196 -19.12 1.01 1.78
C ASP A 196 -18.82 -0.29 0.99
N GLY A 197 -19.30 -1.40 1.53
CA GLY A 197 -19.12 -2.75 0.98
C GLY A 197 -17.77 -3.40 1.31
N ARG A 198 -16.98 -2.81 2.21
CA ARG A 198 -15.72 -3.39 2.72
C ARG A 198 -15.76 -3.72 4.21
N GLU A 199 -16.88 -3.43 4.88
CA GLU A 199 -17.05 -3.66 6.30
C GLU A 199 -16.86 -5.13 6.65
N GLY A 200 -15.93 -5.39 7.58
CA GLY A 200 -15.59 -6.75 7.99
C GLY A 200 -14.69 -7.53 7.00
N LEU A 201 -14.37 -6.94 5.85
CA LEU A 201 -13.47 -7.53 4.85
C LEU A 201 -12.06 -6.91 4.88
N GLU A 202 -11.81 -6.00 5.81
CA GLU A 202 -10.52 -5.34 5.97
C GLU A 202 -9.89 -5.69 7.31
N GLN A 203 -8.57 -5.83 7.31
CA GLN A 203 -7.76 -6.06 8.51
C GLN A 203 -6.66 -5.02 8.57
N VAL A 204 -6.68 -4.20 9.62
CA VAL A 204 -5.55 -3.33 9.95
C VAL A 204 -4.48 -4.18 10.59
N VAL A 205 -3.25 -4.07 10.11
CA VAL A 205 -2.09 -4.75 10.68
C VAL A 205 -0.93 -3.77 10.76
N ARG A 206 -0.37 -3.60 11.95
CA ARG A 206 0.86 -2.85 12.16
C ARG A 206 1.98 -3.82 12.46
N MET A 207 3.08 -3.69 11.71
CA MET A 207 4.24 -4.55 11.81
C MET A 207 5.51 -3.72 11.98
N ILE A 208 6.49 -4.25 12.70
CA ILE A 208 7.85 -3.71 12.79
C ILE A 208 8.76 -4.53 11.89
N ARG A 209 9.58 -3.85 11.07
CA ARG A 209 10.66 -4.48 10.32
C ARG A 209 11.68 -5.05 11.28
N LEU A 210 12.01 -6.33 11.09
CA LEU A 210 13.13 -7.01 11.73
C LEU A 210 14.42 -6.85 10.89
N ASP A 211 15.59 -7.00 11.53
CA ASP A 211 16.91 -6.92 10.90
C ASP A 211 17.21 -8.13 10.01
#